data_e91230a429c0b85e4a7926068a414ce0
#
_entry.id   e91230a429c0b85e4a7926068a414ce0
#
_cell.length_a   1.000
_cell.length_b   1.000
_cell.length_c   1.000
_cell.angle_alpha   90.00
_cell.angle_beta   90.00
_cell.angle_gamma   90.00
#
_symmetry.space_group_name_H-M   'P 1'
#
loop_
_entity.id
_entity.type
_entity.pdbx_description
1 polymer ?
#
loop_
_entity_poly.entity_id
_entity_poly.type
_entity_poly.pdbx_seq_one_letter_code
_entity_poly.pdbx_strand_id
1 'polypeptide(L)'
;MTNSKKLKLTIAVTGLNAVDSPGPGVAVIRGLRDCVDFDLRIIGLSYESLEPGIYMEGIADKVYQIPYPAAGTEALLNRLAYIHSIEKVDVIIPNFDAELFNFIKIGPALKEMGIATFLPTAEQLESRDKINLFEFGEKHGFLVPKDKTIYDIMDLHSVSKEFGYPMVIKGKYYEATVAYTLEQAQKAFHALNAKWGLPIIVQEFISGTEVNIAALGDGNGVTISAVPMRKLFITDKGKAWAGITL
;
A
#
# COMPACT_ATOMS: atom_id res chain seq x y z
N MET A 1 29.24 30.81 -4.29
CA MET A 1 28.41 29.61 -4.12
C MET A 1 28.94 28.92 -2.89
N THR A 2 28.25 29.01 -1.77
CA THR A 2 28.63 28.34 -0.51
C THR A 2 28.42 26.86 -0.68
N ASN A 3 29.52 26.11 -0.66
CA ASN A 3 29.53 24.66 -0.70
C ASN A 3 28.99 24.14 0.65
N SER A 4 27.65 24.19 0.85
CA SER A 4 27.05 23.60 2.04
C SER A 4 27.26 22.07 1.95
N LYS A 5 27.92 21.51 2.94
CA LYS A 5 28.15 20.07 3.04
C LYS A 5 26.79 19.37 3.10
N LYS A 6 26.47 18.58 2.08
CA LYS A 6 25.22 17.79 2.05
C LYS A 6 25.13 16.92 3.30
N LEU A 7 23.92 16.85 3.87
CA LEU A 7 23.65 15.91 4.97
C LEU A 7 23.69 14.48 4.44
N LYS A 8 24.46 13.63 5.12
CA LYS A 8 24.55 12.20 4.78
C LYS A 8 23.46 11.45 5.52
N LEU A 9 22.69 10.65 4.78
CA LEU A 9 21.65 9.79 5.35
C LEU A 9 21.71 8.39 4.76
N THR A 10 21.53 7.40 5.62
CA THR A 10 21.32 6.00 5.23
C THR A 10 19.82 5.69 5.30
N ILE A 11 19.23 5.41 4.17
CA ILE A 11 17.77 5.17 4.05
C ILE A 11 17.52 3.72 3.67
N ALA A 12 16.74 3.01 4.46
CA ALA A 12 16.31 1.64 4.18
C ALA A 12 14.91 1.66 3.55
N VAL A 13 14.71 0.92 2.45
CA VAL A 13 13.49 0.94 1.64
C VAL A 13 13.04 -0.48 1.36
N THR A 14 11.76 -0.79 1.61
CA THR A 14 11.10 -2.05 1.20
C THR A 14 10.43 -1.90 -0.17
N GLY A 15 9.75 -2.93 -0.66
CA GLY A 15 8.95 -2.83 -1.89
C GLY A 15 9.73 -3.04 -3.17
N LEU A 16 10.72 -3.93 -3.14
CA LEU A 16 11.61 -4.23 -4.27
C LEU A 16 11.09 -5.37 -5.16
N ASN A 17 9.93 -5.93 -4.85
CA ASN A 17 9.29 -7.00 -5.60
C ASN A 17 8.65 -6.52 -6.91
N ALA A 18 8.24 -7.47 -7.75
CA ALA A 18 7.42 -7.22 -8.94
C ALA A 18 6.43 -8.38 -9.13
N VAL A 19 5.45 -8.44 -8.22
CA VAL A 19 4.33 -9.38 -8.33
C VAL A 19 3.18 -8.66 -9.02
N ASP A 20 2.84 -9.06 -10.25
CA ASP A 20 1.79 -8.47 -11.08
C ASP A 20 2.10 -7.04 -11.61
N SER A 21 2.76 -6.22 -10.81
CA SER A 21 3.33 -4.92 -11.18
C SER A 21 4.54 -4.62 -10.30
N PRO A 22 5.47 -3.75 -10.72
CA PRO A 22 6.59 -3.36 -9.87
C PRO A 22 6.11 -2.83 -8.51
N GLY A 23 6.76 -3.26 -7.45
CA GLY A 23 6.56 -2.70 -6.12
C GLY A 23 7.00 -1.23 -6.06
N PRO A 24 6.44 -0.43 -5.15
CA PRO A 24 6.68 1.02 -5.11
C PRO A 24 8.11 1.39 -4.68
N GLY A 25 8.85 0.50 -4.03
CA GLY A 25 10.17 0.79 -3.49
C GLY A 25 11.18 1.20 -4.55
N VAL A 26 11.15 0.59 -5.74
CA VAL A 26 12.05 1.00 -6.84
C VAL A 26 11.78 2.44 -7.28
N ALA A 27 10.51 2.84 -7.39
CA ALA A 27 10.14 4.22 -7.74
C ALA A 27 10.55 5.20 -6.63
N VAL A 28 10.33 4.85 -5.36
CA VAL A 28 10.77 5.64 -4.21
C VAL A 28 12.29 5.85 -4.23
N ILE A 29 13.06 4.78 -4.45
CA ILE A 29 14.53 4.86 -4.50
C ILE A 29 14.99 5.75 -5.67
N ARG A 30 14.38 5.65 -6.84
CA ARG A 30 14.70 6.53 -7.97
C ARG A 30 14.47 8.00 -7.62
N GLY A 31 13.31 8.34 -7.01
CA GLY A 31 13.07 9.69 -6.55
C GLY A 31 14.07 10.17 -5.48
N LEU A 32 14.49 9.28 -4.57
CA LEU A 32 15.55 9.59 -3.60
C LEU A 32 16.91 9.82 -4.29
N ARG A 33 17.26 9.04 -5.31
CA ARG A 33 18.50 9.20 -6.08
C ARG A 33 18.56 10.52 -6.86
N ASP A 34 17.41 11.01 -7.31
CA ASP A 34 17.31 12.31 -8.00
C ASP A 34 17.40 13.49 -7.02
N CYS A 35 17.33 13.25 -5.71
CA CYS A 35 17.46 14.31 -4.70
C CYS A 35 18.89 14.84 -4.63
N VAL A 36 19.03 16.17 -4.84
CA VAL A 36 20.32 16.84 -4.84
C VAL A 36 20.76 17.43 -3.50
N ASP A 37 19.84 17.46 -2.52
CA ASP A 37 20.07 18.12 -1.23
C ASP A 37 20.80 17.24 -0.22
N PHE A 38 20.76 15.92 -0.42
CA PHE A 38 21.34 14.92 0.47
C PHE A 38 22.39 14.06 -0.23
N ASP A 39 23.29 13.50 0.55
CA ASP A 39 24.22 12.44 0.14
C ASP A 39 23.67 11.12 0.71
N LEU A 40 23.00 10.33 -0.14
CA LEU A 40 22.19 9.19 0.27
C LEU A 40 22.88 7.86 0.05
N ARG A 41 22.92 7.06 1.12
CA ARG A 41 23.18 5.61 1.07
C ARG A 41 21.84 4.87 1.15
N ILE A 42 21.54 4.05 0.17
CA ILE A 42 20.27 3.32 0.07
C ILE A 42 20.46 1.84 0.42
N ILE A 43 19.72 1.39 1.40
CA ILE A 43 19.65 -0.01 1.82
C ILE A 43 18.33 -0.61 1.33
N GLY A 44 18.41 -1.59 0.45
CA GLY A 44 17.25 -2.37 0.03
C GLY A 44 16.86 -3.38 1.10
N LEU A 45 15.60 -3.41 1.48
CA LEU A 45 15.02 -4.42 2.35
C LEU A 45 14.10 -5.32 1.54
N SER A 46 14.43 -6.59 1.40
CA SER A 46 13.65 -7.56 0.63
C SER A 46 13.10 -8.67 1.52
N TYR A 47 11.97 -9.24 1.12
CA TYR A 47 11.40 -10.39 1.82
C TYR A 47 11.93 -11.72 1.28
N GLU A 48 12.36 -11.72 0.03
CA GLU A 48 12.90 -12.92 -0.62
C GLU A 48 14.02 -12.58 -1.62
N SER A 49 14.79 -13.60 -1.98
CA SER A 49 15.92 -13.44 -2.90
C SER A 49 15.52 -13.26 -4.37
N LEU A 50 14.26 -13.44 -4.73
CA LEU A 50 13.76 -13.33 -6.10
C LEU A 50 13.08 -11.99 -6.40
N GLU A 51 13.12 -11.04 -5.48
CA GLU A 51 12.63 -9.68 -5.73
C GLU A 51 13.52 -8.99 -6.79
N PRO A 52 12.99 -8.63 -7.97
CA PRO A 52 13.84 -8.15 -9.07
C PRO A 52 14.53 -6.82 -8.78
N GLY A 53 13.97 -5.98 -7.92
CA GLY A 53 14.56 -4.69 -7.57
C GLY A 53 15.91 -4.80 -6.86
N ILE A 54 16.22 -5.95 -6.23
CA ILE A 54 17.53 -6.14 -5.56
C ILE A 54 18.67 -6.36 -6.54
N TYR A 55 18.37 -6.74 -7.78
CA TYR A 55 19.34 -6.98 -8.85
C TYR A 55 19.48 -5.80 -9.82
N MET A 56 18.68 -4.74 -9.63
CA MET A 56 18.73 -3.56 -10.49
C MET A 56 19.94 -2.70 -10.13
N GLU A 57 20.84 -2.50 -11.10
CA GLU A 57 22.00 -1.64 -10.94
C GLU A 57 21.59 -0.19 -10.58
N GLY A 58 22.32 0.42 -9.66
CA GLY A 58 22.10 1.80 -9.23
C GLY A 58 20.89 2.02 -8.31
N ILE A 59 20.11 0.98 -7.99
CA ILE A 59 18.94 1.12 -7.11
C ILE A 59 19.42 1.12 -5.64
N ALA A 60 19.93 0.05 -5.11
CA ALA A 60 20.40 -0.03 -3.73
C ALA A 60 21.90 -0.18 -3.64
N ASP A 61 22.54 0.46 -2.64
CA ASP A 61 23.98 0.30 -2.37
C ASP A 61 24.29 -1.03 -1.66
N LYS A 62 23.31 -1.52 -0.90
CA LYS A 62 23.33 -2.80 -0.19
C LYS A 62 21.94 -3.34 -0.04
N VAL A 63 21.79 -4.65 0.03
CA VAL A 63 20.50 -5.32 0.23
C VAL A 63 20.57 -6.27 1.41
N TYR A 64 19.49 -6.30 2.18
CA TYR A 64 19.30 -7.23 3.29
C TYR A 64 17.92 -7.89 3.20
N GLN A 65 17.90 -9.19 3.45
CA GLN A 65 16.64 -9.89 3.60
C GLN A 65 16.08 -9.67 5.00
N ILE A 66 14.78 -9.38 5.08
CA ILE A 66 14.01 -9.21 6.32
C ILE A 66 12.93 -10.28 6.44
N PRO A 67 12.42 -10.59 7.66
CA PRO A 67 11.36 -11.55 7.84
C PRO A 67 10.05 -11.08 7.19
N TYR A 68 9.26 -12.01 6.67
CA TYR A 68 7.91 -11.72 6.22
C TYR A 68 7.05 -11.13 7.35
N PRO A 69 6.06 -10.27 7.06
CA PRO A 69 5.19 -9.69 8.08
C PRO A 69 4.52 -10.71 9.00
N ALA A 70 4.22 -11.92 8.48
CA ALA A 70 3.65 -13.01 9.26
C ALA A 70 4.59 -13.58 10.35
N ALA A 71 5.90 -13.33 10.28
CA ALA A 71 6.85 -13.75 11.30
C ALA A 71 6.77 -12.93 12.60
N GLY A 72 6.00 -11.83 12.57
CA GLY A 72 5.73 -11.00 13.73
C GLY A 72 6.74 -9.86 13.95
N THR A 73 6.39 -9.01 14.91
CA THR A 73 7.12 -7.75 15.18
C THR A 73 8.48 -7.97 15.83
N GLU A 74 8.62 -8.98 16.67
CA GLU A 74 9.88 -9.28 17.34
C GLU A 74 10.99 -9.71 16.35
N ALA A 75 10.66 -10.64 15.44
CA ALA A 75 11.58 -11.08 14.40
C ALA A 75 12.02 -9.92 13.51
N LEU A 76 11.07 -9.05 13.13
CA LEU A 76 11.35 -7.85 12.34
C LEU A 76 12.28 -6.89 13.10
N LEU A 77 11.96 -6.56 14.35
CA LEU A 77 12.75 -5.63 15.16
C LEU A 77 14.20 -6.12 15.36
N ASN A 78 14.37 -7.39 15.73
CA ASN A 78 15.70 -8.00 15.90
C ASN A 78 16.51 -7.94 14.60
N ARG A 79 15.88 -8.19 13.47
CA ARG A 79 16.56 -8.11 12.17
C ARG A 79 16.93 -6.68 11.80
N LEU A 80 16.07 -5.71 12.03
CA LEU A 80 16.36 -4.29 11.78
C LEU A 80 17.45 -3.77 12.72
N ALA A 81 17.46 -4.18 13.98
CA ALA A 81 18.53 -3.86 14.93
C ALA A 81 19.89 -4.37 14.45
N TYR A 82 19.94 -5.61 13.94
CA TYR A 82 21.15 -6.16 13.34
C TYR A 82 21.60 -5.33 12.13
N ILE A 83 20.70 -5.01 11.20
CA ILE A 83 21.02 -4.20 10.01
C ILE A 83 21.52 -2.82 10.43
N HIS A 84 20.83 -2.16 11.36
CA HIS A 84 21.21 -0.85 11.87
C HIS A 84 22.59 -0.88 12.57
N SER A 85 22.94 -1.94 13.26
CA SER A 85 24.26 -2.08 13.90
C SER A 85 25.42 -1.98 12.90
N ILE A 86 25.19 -2.43 11.64
CA ILE A 86 26.17 -2.46 10.55
C ILE A 86 26.08 -1.17 9.71
N GLU A 87 24.89 -0.83 9.23
CA GLU A 87 24.68 0.18 8.20
C GLU A 87 24.36 1.57 8.77
N LYS A 88 24.07 1.68 10.05
CA LYS A 88 23.69 2.95 10.72
C LYS A 88 22.51 3.62 10.00
N VAL A 89 21.41 2.87 9.85
CA VAL A 89 20.20 3.35 9.18
C VAL A 89 19.61 4.55 9.92
N ASP A 90 19.38 5.65 9.21
CA ASP A 90 18.77 6.87 9.74
C ASP A 90 17.24 6.88 9.52
N VAL A 91 16.80 6.33 8.41
CA VAL A 91 15.36 6.35 8.02
C VAL A 91 14.97 5.01 7.43
N ILE A 92 13.76 4.53 7.76
CA ILE A 92 13.12 3.39 7.10
C ILE A 92 11.84 3.86 6.41
N ILE A 93 11.69 3.49 5.13
CA ILE A 93 10.50 3.76 4.31
C ILE A 93 9.86 2.41 3.93
N PRO A 94 8.85 1.94 4.68
CA PRO A 94 8.08 0.77 4.31
C PRO A 94 7.07 1.11 3.21
N ASN A 95 6.84 0.18 2.26
CA ASN A 95 6.08 0.43 1.04
C ASN A 95 4.93 -0.56 0.79
N PHE A 96 4.65 -1.46 1.73
CA PHE A 96 3.55 -2.42 1.60
C PHE A 96 2.49 -2.26 2.69
N ASP A 97 1.23 -2.35 2.32
CA ASP A 97 0.14 -2.37 3.29
C ASP A 97 0.30 -3.49 4.33
N ALA A 98 0.75 -4.67 3.90
CA ALA A 98 0.88 -5.84 4.77
C ALA A 98 1.94 -5.68 5.87
N GLU A 99 2.92 -4.78 5.70
CA GLU A 99 3.99 -4.55 6.68
C GLU A 99 3.71 -3.36 7.61
N LEU A 100 2.81 -2.44 7.22
CA LEU A 100 2.60 -1.18 7.94
C LEU A 100 2.23 -1.40 9.40
N PHE A 101 1.36 -2.36 9.69
CA PHE A 101 0.96 -2.66 11.07
C PHE A 101 2.17 -3.02 11.95
N ASN A 102 3.08 -3.86 11.44
CA ASN A 102 4.28 -4.25 12.18
C ASN A 102 5.22 -3.06 12.39
N PHE A 103 5.45 -2.25 11.36
CA PHE A 103 6.29 -1.05 11.48
C PHE A 103 5.71 0.00 12.42
N ILE A 104 4.40 0.23 12.40
CA ILE A 104 3.72 1.11 13.35
C ILE A 104 3.94 0.61 14.79
N LYS A 105 3.75 -0.68 15.01
CA LYS A 105 3.88 -1.29 16.35
C LYS A 105 5.30 -1.22 16.91
N ILE A 106 6.32 -1.36 16.06
CA ILE A 106 7.73 -1.25 16.49
C ILE A 106 8.29 0.18 16.38
N GLY A 107 7.50 1.14 15.89
CA GLY A 107 7.90 2.54 15.70
C GLY A 107 8.57 3.18 16.92
N PRO A 108 8.04 3.03 18.15
CA PRO A 108 8.70 3.54 19.36
C PRO A 108 10.12 2.95 19.54
N ALA A 109 10.31 1.65 19.37
CA ALA A 109 11.62 1.00 19.49
C ALA A 109 12.58 1.46 18.38
N LEU A 110 12.12 1.66 17.15
CA LEU A 110 12.93 2.23 16.08
C LEU A 110 13.41 3.64 16.42
N LYS A 111 12.51 4.47 16.98
CA LYS A 111 12.84 5.82 17.41
C LYS A 111 13.90 5.83 18.52
N GLU A 112 13.82 4.91 19.48
CA GLU A 112 14.83 4.75 20.54
C GLU A 112 16.20 4.36 19.96
N MET A 113 16.22 3.62 18.85
CA MET A 113 17.44 3.27 18.11
C MET A 113 17.96 4.44 17.25
N GLY A 114 17.25 5.58 17.18
CA GLY A 114 17.59 6.72 16.33
C GLY A 114 17.14 6.57 14.89
N ILE A 115 16.27 5.60 14.59
CA ILE A 115 15.74 5.38 13.24
C ILE A 115 14.40 6.13 13.09
N ALA A 116 14.35 7.06 12.14
CA ALA A 116 13.13 7.79 11.81
C ALA A 116 12.24 6.96 10.86
N THR A 117 10.93 7.13 11.03
CA THR A 117 9.91 6.59 10.13
C THR A 117 8.85 7.66 9.89
N PHE A 118 8.16 7.57 8.74
CA PHE A 118 7.03 8.42 8.42
C PHE A 118 5.81 7.53 8.17
N LEU A 119 5.07 7.23 9.24
CA LEU A 119 4.02 6.24 9.25
C LEU A 119 2.71 6.85 9.77
N PRO A 120 1.55 6.37 9.31
CA PRO A 120 0.28 6.70 9.94
C PRO A 120 0.24 6.14 11.37
N THR A 121 -0.67 6.65 12.19
CA THR A 121 -1.03 6.00 13.43
C THR A 121 -1.83 4.72 13.17
N ALA A 122 -1.98 3.85 14.18
CA ALA A 122 -2.83 2.67 14.06
C ALA A 122 -4.28 3.06 13.75
N GLU A 123 -4.80 4.11 14.41
CA GLU A 123 -6.15 4.65 14.17
C GLU A 123 -6.32 5.17 12.72
N GLN A 124 -5.34 5.89 12.19
CA GLN A 124 -5.35 6.35 10.81
C GLN A 124 -5.30 5.18 9.81
N LEU A 125 -4.54 4.13 10.13
CA LEU A 125 -4.48 2.94 9.29
C LEU A 125 -5.82 2.21 9.27
N GLU A 126 -6.48 2.04 10.42
CA GLU A 126 -7.80 1.42 10.54
C GLU A 126 -8.90 2.24 9.87
N SER A 127 -8.89 3.56 10.02
CA SER A 127 -9.94 4.43 9.45
C SER A 127 -9.98 4.40 7.92
N ARG A 128 -8.88 4.06 7.26
CA ARG A 128 -8.82 3.91 5.80
C ARG A 128 -9.22 2.51 5.31
N ASP A 129 -9.56 1.57 6.21
CA ASP A 129 -9.96 0.22 5.79
C ASP A 129 -11.19 0.30 4.87
N LYS A 130 -11.16 -0.53 3.82
CA LYS A 130 -12.23 -0.57 2.80
C LYS A 130 -13.62 -0.86 3.39
N ILE A 131 -13.66 -1.56 4.52
CA ILE A 131 -14.91 -1.88 5.23
C ILE A 131 -15.53 -0.61 5.84
N ASN A 132 -14.72 0.35 6.24
CA ASN A 132 -15.16 1.58 6.92
C ASN A 132 -15.25 2.77 5.96
N LEU A 133 -15.00 2.56 4.67
CA LEU A 133 -14.83 3.66 3.71
C LEU A 133 -16.11 4.49 3.52
N PHE A 134 -17.28 3.85 3.55
CA PHE A 134 -18.55 4.56 3.42
C PHE A 134 -18.82 5.49 4.61
N GLU A 135 -18.69 4.97 5.84
CA GLU A 135 -18.84 5.75 7.08
C GLU A 135 -17.80 6.88 7.15
N PHE A 136 -16.58 6.60 6.72
CA PHE A 136 -15.52 7.60 6.64
C PHE A 136 -15.88 8.73 5.66
N GLY A 137 -16.46 8.41 4.50
CA GLY A 137 -16.94 9.39 3.53
C GLY A 137 -18.05 10.28 4.10
N GLU A 138 -19.04 9.70 4.76
CA GLU A 138 -20.11 10.44 5.42
C GLU A 138 -19.57 11.38 6.53
N LYS A 139 -18.68 10.85 7.37
CA LYS A 139 -18.07 11.63 8.47
C LYS A 139 -17.27 12.84 7.96
N HIS A 140 -16.61 12.73 6.83
CA HIS A 140 -15.74 13.76 6.28
C HIS A 140 -16.32 14.54 5.10
N GLY A 141 -17.57 14.26 4.70
CA GLY A 141 -18.32 15.03 3.71
C GLY A 141 -17.86 14.83 2.26
N PHE A 142 -17.34 13.65 1.90
CA PHE A 142 -17.05 13.31 0.50
C PHE A 142 -17.80 12.07 0.05
N LEU A 143 -18.08 12.02 -1.25
CA LEU A 143 -18.86 10.94 -1.84
C LEU A 143 -18.04 9.66 -1.94
N VAL A 144 -18.61 8.59 -1.42
CA VAL A 144 -18.09 7.24 -1.52
C VAL A 144 -19.18 6.34 -2.06
N PRO A 145 -18.88 5.40 -2.97
CA PRO A 145 -19.86 4.43 -3.41
C PRO A 145 -20.45 3.66 -2.23
N LYS A 146 -21.78 3.50 -2.23
CA LYS A 146 -22.46 2.69 -1.21
C LYS A 146 -21.95 1.27 -1.23
N ASP A 147 -21.76 0.69 -0.07
CA ASP A 147 -21.37 -0.71 0.05
C ASP A 147 -22.15 -1.45 1.15
N LYS A 148 -22.07 -2.76 1.07
CA LYS A 148 -22.57 -3.67 2.11
C LYS A 148 -21.59 -4.82 2.28
N THR A 149 -21.27 -5.08 3.53
CA THR A 149 -20.51 -6.25 3.92
C THR A 149 -21.46 -7.42 4.14
N ILE A 150 -21.24 -8.52 3.43
CA ILE A 150 -22.07 -9.73 3.51
C ILE A 150 -21.27 -10.93 3.95
N TYR A 151 -21.94 -11.83 4.68
CA TYR A 151 -21.39 -13.07 5.19
C TYR A 151 -22.07 -14.30 4.58
N ASP A 152 -23.22 -14.10 3.94
CA ASP A 152 -24.00 -15.16 3.29
C ASP A 152 -24.28 -14.76 1.84
N ILE A 153 -24.20 -15.75 0.93
CA ILE A 153 -24.50 -15.56 -0.48
C ILE A 153 -25.98 -15.17 -0.72
N MET A 154 -26.87 -15.56 0.17
CA MET A 154 -28.30 -15.21 0.10
C MET A 154 -28.53 -13.70 0.21
N ASP A 155 -27.63 -12.98 0.88
CA ASP A 155 -27.69 -11.52 1.01
C ASP A 155 -27.53 -10.81 -0.34
N LEU A 156 -26.87 -11.44 -1.32
CA LEU A 156 -26.73 -10.89 -2.67
C LEU A 156 -28.09 -10.56 -3.33
N HIS A 157 -29.12 -11.34 -3.03
CA HIS A 157 -30.46 -11.08 -3.60
C HIS A 157 -31.08 -9.79 -3.07
N SER A 158 -30.94 -9.52 -1.79
CA SER A 158 -31.41 -8.28 -1.18
C SER A 158 -30.59 -7.07 -1.62
N VAL A 159 -29.27 -7.21 -1.63
CA VAL A 159 -28.33 -6.14 -2.04
C VAL A 159 -28.51 -5.81 -3.52
N SER A 160 -28.74 -6.79 -4.39
CA SER A 160 -28.98 -6.54 -5.80
C SER A 160 -30.27 -5.76 -6.09
N LYS A 161 -31.29 -5.89 -5.24
CA LYS A 161 -32.51 -5.09 -5.33
C LYS A 161 -32.28 -3.63 -4.94
N GLU A 162 -31.34 -3.40 -4.02
CA GLU A 162 -31.03 -2.06 -3.53
C GLU A 162 -30.07 -1.30 -4.45
N PHE A 163 -28.99 -1.95 -4.90
CA PHE A 163 -27.94 -1.30 -5.73
C PHE A 163 -28.20 -1.41 -7.22
N GLY A 164 -28.97 -2.42 -7.66
CA GLY A 164 -29.11 -2.74 -9.08
C GLY A 164 -27.85 -3.36 -9.67
N TYR A 165 -27.84 -3.46 -11.00
CA TYR A 165 -26.69 -3.92 -11.77
C TYR A 165 -26.22 -2.83 -12.74
N PRO A 166 -24.89 -2.77 -13.04
CA PRO A 166 -23.84 -3.63 -12.49
C PRO A 166 -23.52 -3.28 -11.04
N MET A 167 -22.96 -4.25 -10.30
CA MET A 167 -22.40 -4.04 -8.96
C MET A 167 -21.02 -4.64 -8.85
N VAL A 168 -20.23 -4.23 -7.86
CA VAL A 168 -18.85 -4.68 -7.65
C VAL A 168 -18.78 -5.61 -6.46
N ILE A 169 -18.27 -6.82 -6.66
CA ILE A 169 -18.04 -7.81 -5.62
C ILE A 169 -16.55 -7.80 -5.28
N LYS A 170 -16.20 -7.50 -4.02
CA LYS A 170 -14.82 -7.31 -3.56
C LYS A 170 -14.46 -8.24 -2.43
N GLY A 171 -13.25 -8.76 -2.45
CA GLY A 171 -12.64 -9.39 -1.28
C GLY A 171 -12.16 -8.33 -0.26
N LYS A 172 -12.07 -8.72 0.99
CA LYS A 172 -11.58 -7.84 2.08
C LYS A 172 -10.21 -7.21 1.74
N TYR A 173 -9.30 -7.98 1.18
CA TYR A 173 -7.92 -7.53 0.93
C TYR A 173 -7.70 -7.13 -0.52
N TYR A 174 -7.96 -8.04 -1.44
CA TYR A 174 -7.65 -7.88 -2.86
C TYR A 174 -8.78 -8.39 -3.72
N GLU A 175 -8.69 -8.06 -5.01
CA GLU A 175 -9.57 -8.45 -6.10
C GLU A 175 -10.98 -7.84 -6.00
N ALA A 176 -11.47 -7.50 -7.16
CA ALA A 176 -12.82 -6.99 -7.38
C ALA A 176 -13.33 -7.51 -8.72
N THR A 177 -14.60 -7.85 -8.78
CA THR A 177 -15.29 -8.30 -10.00
C THR A 177 -16.53 -7.48 -10.21
N VAL A 178 -16.71 -6.92 -11.39
CA VAL A 178 -17.96 -6.27 -11.80
C VAL A 178 -18.94 -7.37 -12.23
N ALA A 179 -20.09 -7.41 -11.58
CA ALA A 179 -21.17 -8.35 -11.87
C ALA A 179 -22.36 -7.64 -12.50
N TYR A 180 -22.81 -8.14 -13.63
CA TYR A 180 -23.95 -7.61 -14.39
C TYR A 180 -25.22 -8.42 -14.15
N THR A 181 -25.11 -9.56 -13.47
CA THR A 181 -26.22 -10.44 -13.13
C THR A 181 -26.02 -11.06 -11.76
N LEU A 182 -27.09 -11.56 -11.14
CA LEU A 182 -27.02 -12.29 -9.88
C LEU A 182 -26.10 -13.51 -9.98
N GLU A 183 -26.15 -14.24 -11.07
CA GLU A 183 -25.30 -15.42 -11.31
C GLU A 183 -23.80 -15.05 -11.32
N GLN A 184 -23.44 -13.95 -11.99
CA GLN A 184 -22.05 -13.45 -11.99
C GLN A 184 -21.62 -13.02 -10.58
N ALA A 185 -22.51 -12.37 -9.82
CA ALA A 185 -22.24 -11.97 -8.45
C ALA A 185 -22.02 -13.18 -7.52
N GLN A 186 -22.84 -14.23 -7.65
CA GLN A 186 -22.69 -15.47 -6.91
C GLN A 186 -21.39 -16.19 -7.23
N LYS A 187 -21.03 -16.26 -8.52
CA LYS A 187 -19.73 -16.81 -8.96
C LYS A 187 -18.56 -16.06 -8.36
N ALA A 188 -18.61 -14.73 -8.37
CA ALA A 188 -17.58 -13.88 -7.78
C ALA A 188 -17.51 -14.07 -6.25
N PHE A 189 -18.66 -14.15 -5.56
CA PHE A 189 -18.72 -14.43 -4.13
C PHE A 189 -17.99 -15.74 -3.79
N HIS A 190 -18.32 -16.83 -4.47
CA HIS A 190 -17.69 -18.12 -4.21
C HIS A 190 -16.18 -18.09 -4.48
N ALA A 191 -15.74 -17.48 -5.57
CA ALA A 191 -14.33 -17.39 -5.91
C ALA A 191 -13.54 -16.58 -4.87
N LEU A 192 -14.07 -15.44 -4.43
CA LEU A 192 -13.45 -14.60 -3.42
C LEU A 192 -13.45 -15.24 -2.03
N ASN A 193 -14.58 -15.87 -1.65
CA ASN A 193 -14.67 -16.58 -0.37
C ASN A 193 -13.70 -17.76 -0.30
N ALA A 194 -13.58 -18.55 -1.37
CA ALA A 194 -12.63 -19.66 -1.41
C ALA A 194 -11.17 -19.21 -1.29
N LYS A 195 -10.85 -18.02 -1.77
CA LYS A 195 -9.48 -17.48 -1.80
C LYS A 195 -9.11 -16.67 -0.58
N TRP A 196 -10.02 -15.82 -0.11
CA TRP A 196 -9.76 -14.80 0.91
C TRP A 196 -10.61 -14.95 2.17
N GLY A 197 -11.62 -15.83 2.14
CA GLY A 197 -12.58 -15.96 3.22
C GLY A 197 -13.61 -14.84 3.25
N LEU A 198 -14.44 -14.85 4.27
CA LEU A 198 -15.42 -13.82 4.57
C LEU A 198 -14.79 -12.70 5.42
N PRO A 199 -15.37 -11.50 5.40
CA PRO A 199 -16.56 -11.08 4.65
C PRO A 199 -16.28 -10.75 3.20
N ILE A 200 -17.35 -10.69 2.38
CA ILE A 200 -17.35 -10.15 1.02
C ILE A 200 -18.03 -8.77 1.04
N ILE A 201 -17.46 -7.83 0.32
CA ILE A 201 -17.99 -6.47 0.16
C ILE A 201 -18.70 -6.38 -1.17
N VAL A 202 -19.97 -6.00 -1.14
CA VAL A 202 -20.77 -5.66 -2.34
C VAL A 202 -20.91 -4.16 -2.41
N GLN A 203 -20.52 -3.56 -3.53
CA GLN A 203 -20.50 -2.11 -3.70
C GLN A 203 -21.27 -1.72 -4.96
N GLU A 204 -21.96 -0.58 -4.94
CA GLU A 204 -22.54 0.00 -6.14
C GLU A 204 -21.46 0.30 -7.18
N PHE A 205 -21.82 0.14 -8.45
CA PHE A 205 -20.91 0.45 -9.55
C PHE A 205 -21.07 1.91 -9.97
N ILE A 206 -19.99 2.65 -9.89
CA ILE A 206 -19.94 4.03 -10.39
C ILE A 206 -19.26 4.03 -11.76
N SER A 207 -20.00 4.49 -12.78
CA SER A 207 -19.44 4.67 -14.11
C SER A 207 -18.63 5.96 -14.19
N GLY A 208 -17.45 5.90 -14.81
CA GLY A 208 -16.61 7.08 -14.95
C GLY A 208 -15.19 6.75 -15.41
N THR A 209 -14.38 7.79 -15.52
CA THR A 209 -12.94 7.66 -15.78
C THR A 209 -12.21 7.45 -14.47
N GLU A 210 -11.43 6.37 -14.37
CA GLU A 210 -10.69 6.07 -13.17
C GLU A 210 -9.42 6.93 -13.06
N VAL A 211 -9.34 7.69 -11.98
CA VAL A 211 -8.20 8.54 -11.64
C VAL A 211 -7.64 8.10 -10.30
N ASN A 212 -6.34 7.97 -10.22
CA ASN A 212 -5.62 7.77 -8.96
C ASN A 212 -4.91 9.06 -8.57
N ILE A 213 -4.84 9.34 -7.28
CA ILE A 213 -4.05 10.43 -6.73
C ILE A 213 -3.02 9.83 -5.79
N ALA A 214 -1.73 9.99 -6.13
CA ALA A 214 -0.65 9.73 -5.20
C ALA A 214 -0.39 11.02 -4.42
N ALA A 215 -0.54 10.97 -3.10
CA ALA A 215 -0.38 12.14 -2.25
C ALA A 215 0.50 11.85 -1.04
N LEU A 216 1.22 12.85 -0.59
CA LEU A 216 2.01 12.83 0.62
C LEU A 216 1.43 13.87 1.60
N GLY A 217 0.99 13.40 2.76
CA GLY A 217 0.54 14.26 3.86
C GLY A 217 1.62 14.42 4.94
N ASP A 218 1.57 15.51 5.70
CA ASP A 218 2.50 15.78 6.82
C ASP A 218 2.10 15.10 8.15
N GLY A 219 0.95 14.38 8.13
CA GLY A 219 0.36 13.78 9.35
C GLY A 219 -0.46 14.73 10.22
N ASN A 220 -0.49 16.03 9.90
CA ASN A 220 -1.22 17.07 10.65
C ASN A 220 -2.38 17.67 9.83
N GLY A 221 -2.78 17.03 8.75
CA GLY A 221 -3.88 17.46 7.89
C GLY A 221 -3.47 18.29 6.67
N VAL A 222 -2.17 18.51 6.46
CA VAL A 222 -1.66 19.25 5.29
C VAL A 222 -1.15 18.27 4.23
N THR A 223 -1.58 18.43 2.99
CA THR A 223 -1.04 17.70 1.83
C THR A 223 0.20 18.42 1.33
N ILE A 224 1.37 17.79 1.44
CA ILE A 224 2.66 18.33 0.98
C ILE A 224 2.73 18.31 -0.53
N SER A 225 2.28 17.23 -1.15
CA SER A 225 2.30 17.05 -2.61
C SER A 225 1.22 16.06 -3.02
N ALA A 226 0.70 16.23 -4.23
CA ALA A 226 -0.24 15.30 -4.84
C ALA A 226 -0.03 15.24 -6.36
N VAL A 227 -0.09 14.04 -6.92
CA VAL A 227 0.03 13.81 -8.37
C VAL A 227 -1.20 13.02 -8.82
N PRO A 228 -2.12 13.63 -9.56
CA PRO A 228 -3.24 12.92 -10.17
C PRO A 228 -2.77 12.16 -11.41
N MET A 229 -3.29 10.95 -11.58
CA MET A 229 -2.94 10.04 -12.67
C MET A 229 -4.20 9.36 -13.19
N ARG A 230 -4.34 9.27 -14.51
CA ARG A 230 -5.35 8.42 -15.15
C ARG A 230 -4.73 7.08 -15.50
N LYS A 231 -5.39 5.99 -15.14
CA LYS A 231 -5.00 4.64 -15.57
C LYS A 231 -5.27 4.50 -17.06
N LEU A 232 -4.27 4.07 -17.83
CA LEU A 232 -4.40 3.76 -19.25
C LEU A 232 -4.62 2.26 -19.47
N PHE A 233 -3.85 1.45 -18.74
CA PHE A 233 -3.96 0.00 -18.76
C PHE A 233 -3.96 -0.52 -17.32
N ILE A 234 -4.74 -1.57 -17.10
CA ILE A 234 -4.85 -2.26 -15.82
C ILE A 234 -4.48 -3.72 -15.98
N THR A 235 -3.94 -4.32 -14.92
CA THR A 235 -3.72 -5.76 -14.83
C THR A 235 -5.05 -6.48 -14.59
N ASP A 236 -5.08 -7.81 -14.73
CA ASP A 236 -6.26 -8.65 -14.42
C ASP A 236 -6.75 -8.47 -12.97
N LYS A 237 -5.88 -8.00 -12.07
CA LYS A 237 -6.22 -7.70 -10.66
C LYS A 237 -6.62 -6.25 -10.41
N GLY A 238 -6.80 -5.46 -11.46
CA GLY A 238 -7.21 -4.05 -11.35
C GLY A 238 -6.11 -3.07 -10.96
N LYS A 239 -4.83 -3.50 -10.92
CA LYS A 239 -3.70 -2.60 -10.67
C LYS A 239 -3.36 -1.80 -11.94
N ALA A 240 -2.90 -0.59 -11.76
CA ALA A 240 -2.39 0.20 -12.88
C ALA A 240 -1.10 -0.45 -13.43
N TRP A 241 -1.11 -0.77 -14.71
CA TRP A 241 0.08 -1.19 -15.47
C TRP A 241 0.76 0.00 -16.13
N ALA A 242 -0.02 0.90 -16.66
CA ALA A 242 0.44 2.17 -17.21
C ALA A 242 -0.54 3.28 -16.87
N GLY A 243 -0.04 4.48 -16.70
CA GLY A 243 -0.81 5.66 -16.41
C GLY A 243 -0.18 6.92 -16.99
N ILE A 244 -0.94 7.98 -17.01
CA ILE A 244 -0.47 9.31 -17.42
C ILE A 244 -0.82 10.30 -16.31
N THR A 245 0.12 11.17 -15.96
CA THR A 245 -0.13 12.31 -15.06
C THR A 245 -1.07 13.32 -15.74
N LEU A 246 -1.95 13.92 -14.94
CA LEU A 246 -2.93 14.91 -15.38
C LEU A 246 -2.49 16.32 -15.01
#